data_e776b6a5c2bbd45509097d24c6920e9a
#
_entry.id   e776b6a5c2bbd45509097d24c6920e9a
#
_cell.length_a   1.000
_cell.length_b   1.000
_cell.length_c   1.000
_cell.angle_alpha   90.00
_cell.angle_beta   90.00
_cell.angle_gamma   90.00
#
_symmetry.space_group_name_H-M   'P 1'
#
loop_
_entity.id
_entity.type
_entity.pdbx_description
1 polymer ?
#
loop_
_entity_poly.entity_id
_entity_poly.type
_entity_poly.pdbx_seq_one_letter_code
_entity_poly.pdbx_strand_id
1 'polypeptide(L)'
;MMGDLLTGAGVPNAVIDLDWLRRSWPSPAGDRFNVTMALRNLRSVAGNYREAGAVRIVLAGVIETRIERDRHQDALGVPLAMCRLRVDLPLVRARLAQRHEREGEVLQWHLARSGELDTILEAAAIEDFTVDATDLSISSIAKTVLSTVGWQGLFPSS
;
A
#
# COMPACT_ATOMS: atom_id res chain seq x y z
N MET A 1 9.95 -2.95 6.07
CA MET A 1 10.51 -1.68 6.62
C MET A 1 9.63 -1.02 7.67
N MET A 2 8.36 -0.56 7.37
CA MET A 2 7.52 0.03 8.45
C MET A 2 7.24 -0.98 9.57
N GLY A 3 6.87 -2.20 9.26
CA GLY A 3 6.69 -3.27 10.25
C GLY A 3 7.95 -3.50 11.10
N ASP A 4 9.13 -3.51 10.47
CA ASP A 4 10.40 -3.72 11.19
C ASP A 4 10.69 -2.57 12.16
N LEU A 5 10.39 -1.33 11.76
CA LEU A 5 10.52 -0.17 12.64
C LEU A 5 9.56 -0.26 13.84
N LEU A 6 8.30 -0.61 13.60
CA LEU A 6 7.31 -0.82 14.67
C LEU A 6 7.73 -1.96 15.61
N THR A 7 8.18 -3.08 15.05
CA THR A 7 8.68 -4.22 15.84
C THR A 7 9.89 -3.84 16.66
N GLY A 8 10.84 -3.10 16.09
CA GLY A 8 12.02 -2.59 16.82
C GLY A 8 11.66 -1.63 17.96
N ALA A 9 10.51 -0.95 17.85
CA ALA A 9 9.95 -0.09 18.90
C ALA A 9 9.05 -0.86 19.90
N GLY A 10 8.94 -2.17 19.80
CA GLY A 10 8.09 -2.98 20.67
C GLY A 10 6.59 -2.82 20.42
N VAL A 11 6.20 -2.31 19.23
CA VAL A 11 4.79 -2.08 18.88
C VAL A 11 4.22 -3.30 18.16
N PRO A 12 3.24 -4.01 18.74
CA PRO A 12 2.58 -5.13 18.05
C PRO A 12 1.94 -4.65 16.74
N ASN A 13 2.34 -5.24 15.63
CA ASN A 13 1.92 -4.80 14.32
C ASN A 13 1.74 -5.95 13.33
N ALA A 14 1.02 -5.67 12.25
CA ALA A 14 0.91 -6.54 11.09
C ALA A 14 1.09 -5.74 9.80
N VAL A 15 1.69 -6.38 8.80
CA VAL A 15 1.84 -5.81 7.44
C VAL A 15 1.07 -6.69 6.47
N ILE A 16 0.20 -6.08 5.69
CA ILE A 16 -0.65 -6.76 4.71
C ILE A 16 -0.36 -6.17 3.33
N ASP A 17 0.05 -7.02 2.40
CA ASP A 17 0.16 -6.70 0.99
C ASP A 17 -1.18 -7.01 0.32
N LEU A 18 -1.84 -5.98 -0.23
CA LEU A 18 -3.14 -6.10 -0.88
C LEU A 18 -3.08 -6.95 -2.16
N ASP A 19 -1.92 -6.98 -2.82
CA ASP A 19 -1.76 -7.79 -4.04
C ASP A 19 -1.74 -9.29 -3.73
N TRP A 20 -1.28 -9.70 -2.55
CA TRP A 20 -1.40 -11.08 -2.12
C TRP A 20 -2.84 -11.49 -1.81
N LEU A 21 -3.67 -10.58 -1.33
CA LEU A 21 -5.06 -10.86 -0.99
C LEU A 21 -5.95 -11.07 -2.21
N ARG A 22 -5.53 -10.58 -3.39
CA ARG A 22 -6.27 -10.66 -4.65
C ARG A 22 -5.76 -11.74 -5.62
N ARG A 23 -4.73 -12.50 -5.23
CA ARG A 23 -4.15 -13.54 -6.11
C ARG A 23 -5.07 -14.74 -6.22
N SER A 24 -5.82 -14.81 -7.32
CA SER A 24 -6.67 -15.94 -7.68
C SER A 24 -6.84 -16.01 -9.19
N TRP A 25 -7.06 -17.23 -9.68
CA TRP A 25 -7.43 -17.50 -11.06
C TRP A 25 -8.49 -18.62 -11.06
N PRO A 26 -9.54 -18.52 -11.90
CA PRO A 26 -9.89 -17.36 -12.72
C PRO A 26 -10.43 -16.18 -11.89
N SER A 27 -10.34 -14.96 -12.45
CA SER A 27 -11.01 -13.79 -11.89
C SER A 27 -12.52 -13.87 -12.15
N PRO A 28 -13.37 -13.48 -11.18
CA PRO A 28 -14.82 -13.42 -11.41
C PRO A 28 -15.18 -12.45 -12.53
N ALA A 29 -16.28 -12.73 -13.22
CA ALA A 29 -16.81 -11.82 -14.24
C ALA A 29 -17.10 -10.43 -13.62
N GLY A 30 -16.63 -9.37 -14.26
CA GLY A 30 -16.79 -7.99 -13.77
C GLY A 30 -15.85 -7.56 -12.64
N ASP A 31 -14.96 -8.44 -12.15
CA ASP A 31 -13.95 -8.13 -11.11
C ASP A 31 -12.55 -8.53 -11.59
N ARG A 32 -12.06 -7.83 -12.61
CA ARG A 32 -10.77 -8.10 -13.26
C ARG A 32 -9.59 -8.13 -12.28
N PHE A 33 -9.66 -7.37 -11.21
CA PHE A 33 -8.57 -7.24 -10.23
C PHE A 33 -8.88 -7.95 -8.91
N ASN A 34 -9.92 -8.81 -8.87
CA ASN A 34 -10.31 -9.57 -7.68
C ASN A 34 -10.54 -8.68 -6.43
N VAL A 35 -11.06 -7.46 -6.62
CA VAL A 35 -11.23 -6.48 -5.54
C VAL A 35 -12.19 -7.00 -4.47
N THR A 36 -13.30 -7.63 -4.87
CA THR A 36 -14.28 -8.20 -3.92
C THR A 36 -13.65 -9.29 -3.06
N MET A 37 -12.83 -10.15 -3.67
CA MET A 37 -12.11 -11.19 -2.95
C MET A 37 -11.07 -10.59 -2.01
N ALA A 38 -10.29 -9.61 -2.48
CA ALA A 38 -9.30 -8.91 -1.66
C ALA A 38 -9.92 -8.30 -0.40
N LEU A 39 -11.09 -7.67 -0.52
CA LEU A 39 -11.80 -7.07 0.61
C LEU A 39 -12.30 -8.12 1.63
N ARG A 40 -12.79 -9.28 1.15
CA ARG A 40 -13.17 -10.39 2.04
C ARG A 40 -11.96 -10.94 2.78
N ASN A 41 -10.85 -11.17 2.07
CA ASN A 41 -9.61 -11.64 2.65
C ASN A 41 -9.04 -10.62 3.64
N LEU A 42 -9.06 -9.33 3.30
CA LEU A 42 -8.62 -8.25 4.18
C LEU A 42 -9.37 -8.26 5.50
N ARG A 43 -10.71 -8.37 5.47
CA ARG A 43 -11.53 -8.43 6.69
C ARG A 43 -11.10 -9.59 7.58
N SER A 44 -10.94 -10.77 7.01
CA SER A 44 -10.56 -11.98 7.76
C SER A 44 -9.15 -11.89 8.31
N VAL A 45 -8.18 -11.49 7.49
CA VAL A 45 -6.76 -11.41 7.87
C VAL A 45 -6.53 -10.30 8.91
N ALA A 46 -7.14 -9.13 8.73
CA ALA A 46 -7.05 -8.03 9.70
C ALA A 46 -7.71 -8.40 11.04
N GLY A 47 -8.84 -9.12 11.00
CA GLY A 47 -9.48 -9.68 12.18
C GLY A 47 -8.55 -10.61 12.95
N ASN A 48 -7.99 -11.60 12.28
CA ASN A 48 -7.06 -12.56 12.87
C ASN A 48 -5.82 -11.88 13.48
N TYR A 49 -5.24 -10.88 12.80
CA TYR A 49 -4.09 -10.16 13.36
C TYR A 49 -4.44 -9.34 14.59
N ARG A 50 -5.62 -8.71 14.63
CA ARG A 50 -6.08 -7.98 15.84
C ARG A 50 -6.34 -8.92 17.00
N GLU A 51 -6.96 -10.07 16.76
CA GLU A 51 -7.16 -11.10 17.77
C GLU A 51 -5.84 -11.65 18.30
N ALA A 52 -4.81 -11.73 17.45
CA ALA A 52 -3.44 -12.08 17.84
C ALA A 52 -2.68 -10.94 18.56
N GLY A 53 -3.30 -9.77 18.75
CA GLY A 53 -2.73 -8.66 19.52
C GLY A 53 -2.08 -7.55 18.69
N ALA A 54 -2.19 -7.55 17.36
CA ALA A 54 -1.70 -6.43 16.55
C ALA A 54 -2.50 -5.15 16.83
N VAL A 55 -1.82 -4.10 17.25
CA VAL A 55 -2.40 -2.78 17.55
C VAL A 55 -2.21 -1.78 16.40
N ARG A 56 -1.35 -2.11 15.45
CA ARG A 56 -1.12 -1.33 14.22
C ARG A 56 -1.14 -2.25 13.01
N ILE A 57 -1.87 -1.85 11.96
CA ILE A 57 -1.90 -2.57 10.70
C ILE A 57 -1.40 -1.63 9.60
N VAL A 58 -0.40 -2.08 8.87
CA VAL A 58 0.14 -1.39 7.69
C VAL A 58 -0.36 -2.11 6.45
N LEU A 59 -1.04 -1.39 5.56
CA LEU A 59 -1.44 -1.91 4.25
C LEU A 59 -0.48 -1.40 3.18
N ALA A 60 -0.07 -2.26 2.29
CA ALA A 60 0.67 -1.91 1.08
C ALA A 60 -0.13 -2.31 -0.16
N GLY A 61 -0.34 -1.38 -1.09
CA GLY A 61 -1.09 -1.64 -2.31
C GLY A 61 -1.61 -0.37 -2.95
N VAL A 62 -2.44 -0.53 -3.99
CA VAL A 62 -3.05 0.58 -4.73
C VAL A 62 -4.56 0.61 -4.46
N ILE A 63 -5.06 1.80 -4.16
CA ILE A 63 -6.48 2.13 -4.04
C ILE A 63 -6.72 3.32 -4.96
N GLU A 64 -7.60 3.18 -5.93
CA GLU A 64 -7.74 4.13 -7.05
C GLU A 64 -8.91 5.10 -6.87
N THR A 65 -9.90 4.73 -6.07
CA THR A 65 -11.13 5.51 -5.94
C THR A 65 -11.54 5.69 -4.48
N ARG A 66 -12.32 6.74 -4.21
CA ARG A 66 -12.91 6.96 -2.88
C ARG A 66 -13.80 5.81 -2.44
N ILE A 67 -14.57 5.24 -3.35
CA ILE A 67 -15.42 4.07 -3.05
C ILE A 67 -14.57 2.88 -2.62
N GLU A 68 -13.44 2.66 -3.27
CA GLU A 68 -12.51 1.60 -2.85
C GLU A 68 -11.88 1.88 -1.48
N ARG A 69 -11.48 3.13 -1.22
CA ARG A 69 -10.97 3.56 0.08
C ARG A 69 -11.98 3.26 1.19
N ASP A 70 -13.23 3.67 1.01
CA ASP A 70 -14.31 3.46 1.98
C ASP A 70 -14.53 1.95 2.23
N ARG A 71 -14.55 1.14 1.17
CA ARG A 71 -14.66 -0.33 1.27
C ARG A 71 -13.48 -0.97 2.02
N HIS A 72 -12.27 -0.46 1.84
CA HIS A 72 -11.10 -0.94 2.58
C HIS A 72 -11.21 -0.57 4.06
N GLN A 73 -11.62 0.65 4.37
CA GLN A 73 -11.87 1.07 5.75
C GLN A 73 -12.95 0.22 6.42
N ASP A 74 -14.06 -0.06 5.73
CA ASP A 74 -15.13 -0.94 6.21
C ASP A 74 -14.63 -2.39 6.42
N ALA A 75 -13.78 -2.88 5.53
CA ALA A 75 -13.19 -4.21 5.67
C ALA A 75 -12.25 -4.30 6.88
N LEU A 76 -11.49 -3.26 7.17
CA LEU A 76 -10.61 -3.16 8.34
C LEU A 76 -11.40 -3.01 9.65
N GLY A 77 -12.56 -2.33 9.61
CA GLY A 77 -13.37 -1.99 10.79
C GLY A 77 -12.71 -0.95 11.72
N VAL A 78 -11.72 -0.20 11.21
CA VAL A 78 -11.01 0.87 11.93
C VAL A 78 -10.70 2.01 10.98
N PRO A 79 -10.45 3.24 11.47
CA PRO A 79 -10.06 4.36 10.62
C PRO A 79 -8.79 4.06 9.82
N LEU A 80 -8.77 4.50 8.57
CA LEU A 80 -7.67 4.32 7.62
C LEU A 80 -7.01 5.66 7.32
N ALA A 81 -5.73 5.81 7.69
CA ALA A 81 -4.89 6.89 7.19
C ALA A 81 -4.22 6.43 5.89
N MET A 82 -4.39 7.21 4.83
CA MET A 82 -3.91 6.87 3.49
C MET A 82 -2.78 7.79 3.07
N CYS A 83 -1.60 7.21 2.82
CA CYS A 83 -0.43 7.89 2.31
C CYS A 83 -0.22 7.54 0.84
N ARG A 84 -0.07 8.55 -0.03
CA ARG A 84 0.42 8.38 -1.38
C ARG A 84 1.94 8.56 -1.41
N LEU A 85 2.66 7.55 -1.86
CA LEU A 85 4.08 7.68 -2.19
C LEU A 85 4.20 8.17 -3.63
N ARG A 86 4.68 9.40 -3.82
CA ARG A 86 4.98 9.95 -5.15
C ARG A 86 6.42 9.66 -5.52
N VAL A 87 6.62 9.26 -6.75
CA VAL A 87 7.94 9.10 -7.36
C VAL A 87 7.84 9.65 -8.77
N ASP A 88 8.84 10.38 -9.23
CA ASP A 88 8.90 10.89 -10.60
C ASP A 88 8.72 9.77 -11.62
N LEU A 89 7.81 9.97 -12.58
CA LEU A 89 7.43 8.94 -13.56
C LEU A 89 8.61 8.40 -14.37
N PRO A 90 9.60 9.23 -14.81
CA PRO A 90 10.83 8.72 -15.43
C PRO A 90 11.58 7.72 -14.55
N LEU A 91 11.68 7.99 -13.25
CA LEU A 91 12.36 7.10 -12.30
C LEU A 91 11.56 5.81 -12.06
N VAL A 92 10.22 5.91 -11.99
CA VAL A 92 9.34 4.72 -11.93
C VAL A 92 9.59 3.82 -13.14
N ARG A 93 9.59 4.40 -14.35
CA ARG A 93 9.85 3.67 -15.60
C ARG A 93 11.23 3.00 -15.63
N ALA A 94 12.26 3.70 -15.17
CA ALA A 94 13.62 3.14 -15.06
C ALA A 94 13.66 1.93 -14.10
N ARG A 95 13.03 2.04 -12.93
CA ARG A 95 12.94 0.95 -11.94
C ARG A 95 12.15 -0.25 -12.49
N LEU A 96 11.06 -0.01 -13.24
CA LEU A 96 10.29 -1.07 -13.89
C LEU A 96 11.11 -1.77 -14.98
N ALA A 97 11.82 -1.02 -15.81
CA ALA A 97 12.70 -1.58 -16.84
C ALA A 97 13.76 -2.50 -16.23
N GLN A 98 14.39 -2.08 -15.14
CA GLN A 98 15.38 -2.89 -14.42
C GLN A 98 14.77 -4.17 -13.80
N ARG A 99 13.56 -4.06 -13.21
CA ARG A 99 12.88 -5.21 -12.58
C ARG A 99 12.44 -6.27 -13.58
N HIS A 100 11.97 -5.85 -14.76
CA HIS A 100 11.38 -6.71 -15.80
C HIS A 100 12.26 -6.81 -17.05
N GLU A 101 13.58 -6.71 -16.91
CA GLU A 101 14.52 -6.69 -18.02
C GLU A 101 14.34 -7.88 -19.00
N ARG A 102 13.88 -9.03 -18.52
CA ARG A 102 13.68 -10.27 -19.29
C ARG A 102 12.22 -10.57 -19.66
N GLU A 103 11.27 -9.70 -19.31
CA GLU A 103 9.84 -9.95 -19.40
C GLU A 103 9.16 -8.88 -20.27
N GLY A 104 9.45 -8.86 -21.59
CA GLY A 104 9.09 -7.77 -22.50
C GLY A 104 7.59 -7.37 -22.48
N GLU A 105 6.65 -8.31 -22.55
CA GLU A 105 5.21 -8.01 -22.51
C GLU A 105 4.77 -7.50 -21.13
N VAL A 106 5.26 -8.11 -20.08
CA VAL A 106 5.00 -7.70 -18.69
C VAL A 106 5.52 -6.29 -18.44
N LEU A 107 6.73 -5.97 -18.92
CA LEU A 107 7.30 -4.64 -18.83
C LEU A 107 6.41 -3.60 -19.55
N GLN A 108 5.97 -3.88 -20.80
CA GLN A 108 5.12 -2.94 -21.54
C GLN A 108 3.80 -2.66 -20.80
N TRP A 109 3.19 -3.70 -20.25
CA TRP A 109 1.99 -3.55 -19.44
C TRP A 109 2.23 -2.65 -18.21
N HIS A 110 3.32 -2.89 -17.46
CA HIS A 110 3.66 -2.08 -16.29
C HIS A 110 3.99 -0.63 -16.63
N LEU A 111 4.69 -0.39 -17.74
CA LEU A 111 5.00 0.97 -18.21
C LEU A 111 3.73 1.75 -18.58
N ALA A 112 2.80 1.13 -19.31
CA ALA A 112 1.51 1.73 -19.65
C ALA A 112 0.70 1.99 -18.37
N ARG A 113 0.58 0.98 -17.50
CA ARG A 113 -0.20 1.06 -16.27
C ARG A 113 0.34 2.10 -15.29
N SER A 114 1.66 2.29 -15.21
CA SER A 114 2.26 3.31 -14.31
C SER A 114 1.83 4.74 -14.68
N GLY A 115 1.79 5.07 -15.98
CA GLY A 115 1.32 6.37 -16.43
C GLY A 115 -0.19 6.58 -16.23
N GLU A 116 -0.99 5.53 -16.49
CA GLU A 116 -2.43 5.55 -16.23
C GLU A 116 -2.71 5.74 -14.73
N LEU A 117 -2.05 4.99 -13.86
CA LEU A 117 -2.19 5.10 -12.41
C LEU A 117 -1.80 6.48 -11.88
N ASP A 118 -0.73 7.07 -12.36
CA ASP A 118 -0.34 8.41 -11.95
C ASP A 118 -1.45 9.42 -12.24
N THR A 119 -2.05 9.36 -13.43
CA THR A 119 -3.19 10.20 -13.82
C THR A 119 -4.43 9.94 -12.95
N ILE A 120 -4.77 8.67 -12.72
CA ILE A 120 -5.93 8.29 -11.89
C ILE A 120 -5.77 8.80 -10.46
N LEU A 121 -4.62 8.55 -9.84
CA LEU A 121 -4.37 8.93 -8.46
C LEU A 121 -4.30 10.45 -8.28
N GLU A 122 -3.74 11.20 -9.25
CA GLU A 122 -3.75 12.65 -9.23
C GLU A 122 -5.16 13.22 -9.30
N ALA A 123 -6.00 12.66 -10.18
CA ALA A 123 -7.40 13.09 -10.33
C ALA A 123 -8.27 12.69 -9.14
N ALA A 124 -8.02 11.53 -8.52
CA ALA A 124 -8.80 11.03 -7.41
C ALA A 124 -8.54 11.79 -6.10
N ALA A 125 -7.29 12.16 -5.82
CA ALA A 125 -6.82 12.91 -4.65
C ALA A 125 -7.48 12.42 -3.35
N ILE A 126 -7.39 11.11 -3.10
CA ILE A 126 -8.10 10.44 -1.98
C ILE A 126 -7.21 10.20 -0.77
N GLU A 127 -5.93 10.46 -0.89
CA GLU A 127 -4.96 10.36 0.20
C GLU A 127 -5.15 11.46 1.26
N ASP A 128 -4.78 11.16 2.50
CA ASP A 128 -4.75 12.14 3.58
C ASP A 128 -3.46 12.98 3.54
N PHE A 129 -2.38 12.39 2.99
CA PHE A 129 -1.10 13.07 2.79
C PHE A 129 -0.25 12.36 1.73
N THR A 130 0.74 13.07 1.22
CA THR A 130 1.68 12.58 0.20
C THR A 130 3.10 12.64 0.74
N VAL A 131 3.91 11.64 0.41
CA VAL A 131 5.36 11.63 0.64
C VAL A 131 6.06 11.54 -0.71
N ASP A 132 6.91 12.51 -1.02
CA ASP A 132 7.80 12.43 -2.17
C ASP A 132 8.91 11.42 -1.86
N ALA A 133 8.94 10.34 -2.62
CA ALA A 133 9.83 9.22 -2.45
C ALA A 133 10.89 9.14 -3.57
N THR A 134 11.04 10.19 -4.37
CA THR A 134 11.94 10.23 -5.53
C THR A 134 13.38 9.99 -5.10
N ASP A 135 13.90 10.80 -4.15
CA ASP A 135 15.28 10.77 -3.71
C ASP A 135 15.48 10.22 -2.28
N LEU A 136 14.41 9.71 -1.68
CA LEU A 136 14.47 9.22 -0.31
C LEU A 136 14.81 7.73 -0.24
N SER A 137 15.57 7.34 0.78
CA SER A 137 15.75 5.94 1.14
C SER A 137 14.43 5.34 1.65
N ILE A 138 14.26 4.03 1.48
CA ILE A 138 13.09 3.30 1.99
C ILE A 138 12.92 3.52 3.51
N SER A 139 14.02 3.59 4.25
CA SER A 139 14.00 3.86 5.69
C SER A 139 13.50 5.27 6.00
N SER A 140 13.96 6.27 5.24
CA SER A 140 13.52 7.66 5.40
C SER A 140 12.03 7.81 5.09
N ILE A 141 11.55 7.20 3.98
CA ILE A 141 10.13 7.18 3.63
C ILE A 141 9.30 6.58 4.76
N ALA A 142 9.69 5.41 5.26
CA ALA A 142 8.96 4.73 6.33
C ALA A 142 8.89 5.57 7.61
N LYS A 143 10.00 6.21 8.01
CA LYS A 143 10.05 7.12 9.16
C LYS A 143 9.14 8.33 8.96
N THR A 144 9.16 8.94 7.78
CA THR A 144 8.29 10.08 7.46
C THR A 144 6.82 9.70 7.56
N VAL A 145 6.41 8.55 6.99
CA VAL A 145 5.03 8.07 7.09
C VAL A 145 4.63 7.85 8.55
N LEU A 146 5.44 7.13 9.32
CA LEU A 146 5.17 6.85 10.74
C LEU A 146 5.05 8.13 11.56
N SER A 147 5.87 9.13 11.24
CA SER A 147 5.83 10.47 11.81
C SER A 147 4.51 11.18 11.55
N THR A 148 4.14 11.23 10.28
CA THR A 148 2.96 11.98 9.83
C THR A 148 1.68 11.41 10.41
N VAL A 149 1.58 10.08 10.57
CA VAL A 149 0.41 9.44 11.21
C VAL A 149 0.45 9.48 12.74
N GLY A 150 1.42 10.18 13.34
CA GLY A 150 1.52 10.32 14.80
C GLY A 150 1.96 9.06 15.54
N TRP A 151 2.59 8.11 14.84
CA TRP A 151 3.10 6.88 15.46
C TRP A 151 4.54 7.01 15.98
N GLN A 152 5.10 8.23 15.96
CA GLN A 152 6.47 8.51 16.46
C GLN A 152 6.62 8.40 17.97
N GLY A 153 5.60 8.74 18.74
CA GLY A 153 5.65 8.64 20.21
C GLY A 153 5.85 7.22 20.73
N LEU A 154 5.92 6.24 19.82
CA LEU A 154 6.21 4.84 20.08
C LEU A 154 7.72 4.53 20.02
N PHE A 155 8.55 5.47 19.53
CA PHE A 155 9.99 5.30 19.44
C PHE A 155 10.65 6.08 20.59
N PRO A 156 11.54 5.45 21.41
CA PRO A 156 12.31 6.20 22.41
C PRO A 156 13.12 7.29 21.69
N SER A 157 13.09 8.50 22.25
CA SER A 157 13.96 9.60 21.81
C SER A 157 15.41 9.16 21.94
N SER A 158 16.16 9.16 20.85
CA SER A 158 17.61 8.89 20.84
C SER A 158 18.36 9.98 21.53
#